data_a123352faaa42a4d87a170d050564a68
#
_entry.id   a123352faaa42a4d87a170d050564a68
#
_cell.length_a   1.000
_cell.length_b   1.000
_cell.length_c   1.000
_cell.angle_alpha   90.00
_cell.angle_beta   90.00
_cell.angle_gamma   90.00
#
_symmetry.space_group_name_H-M   'P 1'
#
loop_
_entity.id
_entity.type
_entity.pdbx_description
1 polymer ?
#
loop_
_entity_poly.entity_id
_entity_poly.type
_entity_poly.pdbx_seq_one_letter_code
_entity_poly.pdbx_strand_id
1 'polypeptide(L)'
;MSELKIDIVSDVVCPWCFIGKRRLEAALHGLRAERPDVVPTLRWLPYFLNPDTPEEGEPYRPFLERKFGGPEKLAQIWTQITEAGRTAGIEFAFERIEVRANTLRAHRLIHRAQKTGNADALVERLFAAQFLNGENVGDAGV
;
A
#
# COMPACT_ATOMS: atom_id res chain seq x y z
N MET A 1 -30.23 -9.34 3.19
CA MET A 1 -28.90 -8.68 3.07
C MET A 1 -28.10 -9.37 1.97
N SER A 2 -27.48 -8.58 1.11
CA SER A 2 -26.59 -9.08 0.08
C SER A 2 -25.14 -8.94 0.52
N GLU A 3 -24.35 -10.00 0.40
CA GLU A 3 -22.93 -9.98 0.69
C GLU A 3 -22.15 -9.59 -0.58
N LEU A 4 -21.23 -8.65 -0.43
CA LEU A 4 -20.29 -8.25 -1.49
C LEU A 4 -18.88 -8.63 -1.07
N LYS A 5 -18.29 -9.62 -1.72
CA LYS A 5 -16.90 -10.05 -1.46
C LYS A 5 -15.97 -9.37 -2.44
N ILE A 6 -14.95 -8.72 -1.92
CA ILE A 6 -13.93 -8.02 -2.71
C ILE A 6 -12.56 -8.55 -2.34
N ASP A 7 -11.87 -9.15 -3.30
CA ASP A 7 -10.48 -9.56 -3.15
C ASP A 7 -9.57 -8.44 -3.66
N ILE A 8 -8.61 -8.04 -2.84
CA ILE A 8 -7.67 -6.98 -3.15
C ILE A 8 -6.27 -7.58 -3.21
N VAL A 9 -5.71 -7.64 -4.42
CA VAL A 9 -4.34 -8.11 -4.65
C VAL A 9 -3.44 -6.88 -4.60
N SER A 10 -2.55 -6.82 -3.62
CA SER A 10 -1.83 -5.59 -3.27
C SER A 10 -0.45 -5.85 -2.71
N ASP A 11 0.42 -4.86 -2.81
CA ASP A 11 1.71 -4.84 -2.12
C ASP A 11 1.89 -3.51 -1.37
N VAL A 12 2.42 -3.58 -0.15
CA VAL A 12 2.56 -2.42 0.74
C VAL A 12 3.61 -1.41 0.27
N VAL A 13 4.44 -1.77 -0.72
CA VAL A 13 5.42 -0.88 -1.36
C VAL A 13 4.91 -0.28 -2.67
N CYS A 14 3.66 -0.51 -3.02
CA CYS A 14 3.04 0.05 -4.22
C CYS A 14 2.21 1.30 -3.84
N PRO A 15 2.63 2.51 -4.26
CA PRO A 15 1.90 3.74 -3.90
C PRO A 15 0.51 3.80 -4.54
N TRP A 16 0.36 3.25 -5.75
CA TRP A 16 -0.95 3.15 -6.40
C TRP A 16 -1.93 2.25 -5.65
N CYS A 17 -1.41 1.23 -4.94
CA CYS A 17 -2.22 0.37 -4.09
C CYS A 17 -2.75 1.14 -2.86
N PHE A 18 -1.96 2.05 -2.31
CA PHE A 18 -2.41 2.94 -1.23
C PHE A 18 -3.52 3.87 -1.70
N ILE A 19 -3.33 4.50 -2.85
CA ILE A 19 -4.36 5.36 -3.47
C ILE A 19 -5.63 4.55 -3.74
N GLY A 20 -5.48 3.36 -4.31
CA GLY A 20 -6.61 2.45 -4.60
C GLY A 20 -7.40 2.08 -3.36
N LYS A 21 -6.70 1.80 -2.26
CA LYS A 21 -7.35 1.52 -0.96
C LYS A 21 -8.23 2.68 -0.50
N ARG A 22 -7.70 3.90 -0.53
CA ARG A 22 -8.45 5.10 -0.11
C ARG A 22 -9.66 5.35 -1.01
N ARG A 23 -9.52 5.18 -2.31
CA ARG A 23 -10.62 5.31 -3.26
C ARG A 23 -11.68 4.24 -3.06
N LEU A 24 -11.27 3.00 -2.78
CA LEU A 24 -12.21 1.92 -2.45
C LEU A 24 -12.99 2.23 -1.17
N GLU A 25 -12.33 2.71 -0.13
CA GLU A 25 -12.99 3.12 1.13
C GLU A 25 -14.05 4.19 0.90
N ALA A 26 -13.73 5.21 0.09
CA ALA A 26 -14.69 6.25 -0.26
C ALA A 26 -15.89 5.69 -1.04
N ALA A 27 -15.64 4.79 -1.98
CA ALA A 27 -16.71 4.13 -2.75
C ALA A 27 -17.60 3.26 -1.86
N LEU A 28 -17.01 2.51 -0.92
CA LEU A 28 -17.76 1.68 0.02
C LEU A 28 -18.57 2.51 1.02
N HIS A 29 -18.05 3.67 1.41
CA HIS A 29 -18.80 4.62 2.25
C HIS A 29 -20.06 5.11 1.52
N GLY A 30 -19.93 5.50 0.26
CA GLY A 30 -21.06 5.89 -0.59
C GLY A 30 -22.06 4.76 -0.78
N LEU A 31 -21.56 3.53 -1.05
CA LEU A 31 -22.40 2.36 -1.21
C LEU A 31 -23.24 2.07 0.03
N ARG A 32 -22.67 2.17 1.22
CA ARG A 32 -23.40 1.97 2.49
C ARG A 32 -24.53 2.97 2.69
N ALA A 33 -24.37 4.20 2.21
CA ALA A 33 -25.39 5.22 2.28
C ALA A 33 -26.56 4.92 1.33
N GLU A 34 -26.26 4.45 0.12
CA GLU A 34 -27.28 4.16 -0.90
C GLU A 34 -27.90 2.76 -0.76
N ARG A 35 -27.10 1.79 -0.36
CA ARG A 35 -27.49 0.38 -0.27
C ARG A 35 -27.04 -0.21 1.07
N PRO A 36 -27.73 0.18 2.17
CA PRO A 36 -27.41 -0.35 3.51
C PRO A 36 -27.66 -1.84 3.67
N ASP A 37 -28.38 -2.45 2.71
CA ASP A 37 -28.60 -3.89 2.62
C ASP A 37 -27.38 -4.68 2.11
N VAL A 38 -26.39 -4.00 1.51
CA VAL A 38 -25.17 -4.62 1.00
C VAL A 38 -24.07 -4.57 2.05
N VAL A 39 -23.51 -5.74 2.39
CA VAL A 39 -22.43 -5.85 3.38
C VAL A 39 -21.13 -6.20 2.63
N PRO A 40 -20.20 -5.25 2.48
CA PRO A 40 -18.91 -5.52 1.86
C PRO A 40 -17.97 -6.26 2.82
N THR A 41 -17.29 -7.27 2.31
CA THR A 41 -16.22 -8.00 2.99
C THR A 41 -14.96 -7.93 2.13
N LEU A 42 -13.89 -7.38 2.68
CA LEU A 42 -12.62 -7.23 1.99
C LEU A 42 -11.67 -8.36 2.38
N ARG A 43 -10.99 -8.93 1.39
CA ARG A 43 -9.91 -9.89 1.61
C ARG A 43 -8.65 -9.39 0.90
N TRP A 44 -7.57 -9.24 1.67
CA TRP A 44 -6.27 -8.81 1.17
C TRP A 44 -5.45 -10.02 0.77
N LEU A 45 -4.96 -10.02 -0.47
CA LEU A 45 -4.11 -11.07 -1.03
C LEU A 45 -2.74 -10.50 -1.37
N PRO A 46 -1.66 -11.24 -1.11
CA PRO A 46 -0.31 -10.75 -1.36
C PRO A 46 0.01 -10.67 -2.86
N TYR A 47 0.68 -9.61 -3.23
CA TYR A 47 1.41 -9.48 -4.48
C TYR A 47 2.83 -9.00 -4.16
N PHE A 48 3.83 -9.60 -4.79
CA PHE A 48 5.22 -9.22 -4.61
C PHE A 48 5.68 -8.44 -5.83
N LEU A 49 5.64 -7.12 -5.74
CA LEU A 49 6.04 -6.21 -6.82
C LEU A 49 7.52 -6.37 -7.17
N ASN A 50 8.35 -6.59 -6.14
CA ASN A 50 9.79 -6.79 -6.26
C ASN A 50 10.20 -8.07 -5.50
N PRO A 51 9.94 -9.27 -6.06
CA PRO A 51 10.14 -10.53 -5.34
C PRO A 51 11.61 -10.85 -5.05
N ASP A 52 12.53 -10.22 -5.75
CA ASP A 52 13.98 -10.38 -5.62
C ASP A 52 14.61 -9.45 -4.55
N THR A 53 13.82 -8.67 -3.84
CA THR A 53 14.33 -7.78 -2.79
C THR A 53 15.00 -8.58 -1.68
N PRO A 54 16.26 -8.28 -1.30
CA PRO A 54 16.91 -8.92 -0.16
C PRO A 54 16.10 -8.75 1.14
N GLU A 55 16.28 -9.67 2.08
CA GLU A 55 15.55 -9.62 3.36
C GLU A 55 15.82 -8.32 4.12
N GLU A 56 17.05 -7.85 4.12
CA GLU A 56 17.47 -6.57 4.74
C GLU A 56 17.05 -5.34 3.93
N GLY A 57 16.56 -5.54 2.71
CA GLY A 57 16.24 -4.46 1.78
C GLY A 57 17.47 -3.95 1.03
N GLU A 58 17.28 -2.90 0.28
CA GLU A 58 18.35 -2.19 -0.43
C GLU A 58 18.02 -0.69 -0.57
N PRO A 59 19.00 0.15 -0.97
CA PRO A 59 18.75 1.59 -1.13
C PRO A 59 17.59 1.87 -2.09
N TYR A 60 16.61 2.61 -1.61
CA TYR A 60 15.33 2.85 -2.31
C TYR A 60 15.50 3.67 -3.58
N ARG A 61 16.03 4.89 -3.44
CA ARG A 61 16.14 5.83 -4.55
C ARG A 61 17.02 5.33 -5.69
N PRO A 62 18.23 4.79 -5.43
CA PRO A 62 19.08 4.26 -6.50
C PRO A 62 18.42 3.13 -7.29
N PHE A 63 17.68 2.25 -6.62
CA PHE A 63 16.91 1.19 -7.29
C PHE A 63 15.86 1.77 -8.23
N LEU A 64 15.07 2.74 -7.76
CA LEU A 64 14.02 3.34 -8.57
C LEU A 64 14.56 4.15 -9.74
N GLU A 65 15.67 4.85 -9.56
CA GLU A 65 16.34 5.58 -10.63
C GLU A 65 16.79 4.63 -11.75
N ARG A 66 17.35 3.48 -11.40
CA ARG A 66 17.71 2.45 -12.39
C ARG A 66 16.47 1.87 -13.07
N LYS A 67 15.44 1.58 -12.31
CA LYS A 67 14.19 0.98 -12.81
C LYS A 67 13.46 1.90 -13.80
N PHE A 68 13.40 3.18 -13.52
CA PHE A 68 12.60 4.15 -14.28
C PHE A 68 13.41 5.02 -15.26
N GLY A 69 14.71 4.81 -15.35
CA GLY A 69 15.53 5.46 -16.36
C GLY A 69 16.16 6.80 -15.97
N GLY A 70 16.40 7.00 -14.67
CA GLY A 70 17.17 8.10 -14.14
C GLY A 70 16.39 9.02 -13.17
N PRO A 71 17.11 9.96 -12.52
CA PRO A 71 16.54 10.82 -11.49
C PRO A 71 15.43 11.77 -11.99
N GLU A 72 15.54 12.25 -13.21
CA GLU A 72 14.52 13.16 -13.79
C GLU A 72 13.20 12.46 -14.06
N LYS A 73 13.26 11.25 -14.62
CA LYS A 73 12.05 10.43 -14.85
C LYS A 73 11.41 10.01 -13.55
N LEU A 74 12.22 9.64 -12.56
CA LEU A 74 11.72 9.30 -11.22
C LEU A 74 10.99 10.50 -10.59
N ALA A 75 11.56 11.71 -10.68
CA ALA A 75 10.94 12.92 -10.17
C ALA A 75 9.57 13.18 -10.81
N GLN A 76 9.46 12.98 -12.13
CA GLN A 76 8.18 13.11 -12.84
C GLN A 76 7.15 12.09 -12.36
N ILE A 77 7.56 10.84 -12.19
CA ILE A 77 6.69 9.77 -11.68
C ILE A 77 6.21 10.08 -10.25
N TRP A 78 7.11 10.50 -9.38
CA TRP A 78 6.75 10.88 -8.02
C TRP A 78 5.81 12.08 -7.96
N THR A 79 5.98 13.06 -8.86
CA THR A 79 5.07 14.19 -8.96
C THR A 79 3.66 13.73 -9.33
N GLN A 80 3.53 12.86 -10.33
CA GLN A 80 2.23 12.31 -10.73
C GLN A 80 1.55 11.53 -9.60
N ILE A 81 2.31 10.69 -8.91
CA ILE A 81 1.77 9.89 -7.80
C ILE A 81 1.38 10.79 -6.63
N THR A 82 2.19 11.79 -6.32
CA THR A 82 1.92 12.75 -5.25
C THR A 82 0.63 13.53 -5.52
N GLU A 83 0.44 14.01 -6.73
CA GLU A 83 -0.79 14.70 -7.14
C GLU A 83 -2.02 13.78 -7.05
N ALA A 84 -1.92 12.56 -7.57
CA ALA A 84 -2.98 11.57 -7.47
C ALA A 84 -3.28 11.22 -5.99
N GLY A 85 -2.26 11.10 -5.16
CA GLY A 85 -2.38 10.83 -3.75
C GLY A 85 -3.16 11.92 -3.00
N ARG A 86 -2.90 13.18 -3.30
CA ARG A 86 -3.63 14.30 -2.69
C ARG A 86 -5.13 14.23 -2.94
N THR A 87 -5.54 13.75 -4.11
CA THR A 87 -6.97 13.54 -4.41
C THR A 87 -7.62 12.46 -3.54
N ALA A 88 -6.81 11.61 -2.93
CA ALA A 88 -7.22 10.53 -2.02
C ALA A 88 -6.86 10.83 -0.55
N GLY A 89 -6.47 12.06 -0.23
CA GLY A 89 -6.09 12.47 1.12
C GLY A 89 -4.74 11.93 1.59
N ILE A 90 -3.82 11.61 0.67
CA ILE A 90 -2.49 11.08 0.98
C ILE A 90 -1.43 12.12 0.63
N GLU A 91 -0.62 12.50 1.61
CA GLU A 91 0.58 13.32 1.41
C GLU A 91 1.82 12.41 1.39
N PHE A 92 2.17 11.90 0.23
CA PHE A 92 3.34 11.04 0.06
C PHE A 92 4.63 11.76 0.45
N ALA A 93 5.48 11.08 1.21
CA ALA A 93 6.78 11.56 1.64
C ALA A 93 7.91 10.65 1.11
N PHE A 94 8.00 10.52 -0.22
CA PHE A 94 8.98 9.65 -0.89
C PHE A 94 10.42 9.95 -0.47
N GLU A 95 10.72 11.21 -0.17
CA GLU A 95 12.04 11.66 0.27
C GLU A 95 12.47 11.08 1.63
N ARG A 96 11.54 10.59 2.42
CA ARG A 96 11.83 9.95 3.71
C ARG A 96 12.18 8.48 3.57
N ILE A 97 11.90 7.86 2.43
CA ILE A 97 12.10 6.42 2.24
C ILE A 97 13.56 6.17 1.86
N GLU A 98 14.27 5.45 2.72
CA GLU A 98 15.68 5.10 2.50
C GLU A 98 15.86 3.69 1.99
N VAL A 99 14.95 2.77 2.35
CA VAL A 99 15.09 1.33 2.09
C VAL A 99 13.98 0.83 1.19
N ARG A 100 14.36 0.13 0.12
CA ARG A 100 13.45 -0.73 -0.64
C ARG A 100 13.18 -1.97 0.19
N ALA A 101 11.99 -2.02 0.79
CA ALA A 101 11.65 -3.04 1.76
C ALA A 101 11.31 -4.39 1.11
N ASN A 102 11.74 -5.48 1.74
CA ASN A 102 11.20 -6.80 1.49
C ASN A 102 9.84 -6.92 2.19
N THR A 103 8.79 -7.28 1.46
CA THR A 103 7.42 -7.23 1.96
C THR A 103 6.86 -8.56 2.51
N LEU A 104 7.70 -9.59 2.58
CA LEU A 104 7.24 -10.91 3.04
C LEU A 104 6.67 -10.88 4.47
N ARG A 105 7.37 -10.22 5.41
CA ARG A 105 6.89 -10.12 6.80
C ARG A 105 5.58 -9.34 6.89
N ALA A 106 5.46 -8.25 6.13
CA ALA A 106 4.23 -7.47 6.08
C ALA A 106 3.05 -8.30 5.56
N HIS A 107 3.26 -9.06 4.49
CA HIS A 107 2.23 -9.95 3.95
C HIS A 107 1.85 -11.08 4.91
N ARG A 108 2.81 -11.65 5.62
CA ARG A 108 2.54 -12.64 6.67
C ARG A 108 1.68 -12.05 7.79
N LEU A 109 1.97 -10.84 8.20
CA LEU A 109 1.22 -10.15 9.25
C LEU A 109 -0.23 -9.87 8.82
N ILE A 110 -0.42 -9.40 7.58
CA ILE A 110 -1.76 -9.18 7.00
C ILE A 110 -2.54 -10.50 6.95
N HIS A 111 -1.91 -11.56 6.46
CA HIS A 111 -2.53 -12.89 6.38
C HIS A 111 -2.99 -13.38 7.76
N ARG A 112 -2.14 -13.22 8.77
CA ARG A 112 -2.47 -13.58 10.15
C ARG A 112 -3.63 -12.74 10.70
N ALA A 113 -3.62 -11.45 10.48
CA ALA A 113 -4.68 -10.56 10.94
C ALA A 113 -6.04 -10.94 10.36
N GLN A 114 -6.08 -11.32 9.08
CA GLN A 114 -7.32 -11.75 8.42
C GLN A 114 -7.92 -13.03 8.98
N LYS A 115 -7.11 -13.91 9.57
CA LYS A 115 -7.61 -15.14 10.21
C LYS A 115 -8.44 -14.87 11.47
N THR A 116 -8.17 -13.75 12.13
CA THR A 116 -8.83 -13.39 13.40
C THR A 116 -9.79 -12.23 13.27
N GLY A 117 -9.89 -11.62 12.09
CA GLY A 117 -10.76 -10.47 11.88
C GLY A 117 -10.44 -9.72 10.59
N ASN A 118 -10.55 -8.40 10.65
CA ASN A 118 -10.38 -7.49 9.55
C ASN A 118 -8.96 -6.91 9.53
N ALA A 119 -8.29 -6.98 8.40
CA ALA A 119 -6.92 -6.49 8.24
C ALA A 119 -6.83 -5.03 7.74
N ASP A 120 -7.94 -4.33 7.51
CA ASP A 120 -7.94 -3.01 6.84
C ASP A 120 -7.12 -1.97 7.61
N ALA A 121 -7.26 -1.91 8.94
CA ALA A 121 -6.51 -0.98 9.77
C ALA A 121 -5.00 -1.27 9.76
N LEU A 122 -4.62 -2.54 9.75
CA LEU A 122 -3.22 -2.96 9.66
C LEU A 122 -2.63 -2.58 8.30
N VAL A 123 -3.36 -2.83 7.21
CA VAL A 123 -2.92 -2.47 5.85
C VAL A 123 -2.72 -0.95 5.74
N GLU A 124 -3.66 -0.16 6.29
CA GLU A 124 -3.52 1.30 6.34
C GLU A 124 -2.25 1.72 7.10
N ARG A 125 -1.97 1.12 8.23
CA ARG A 125 -0.76 1.42 9.01
C ARG A 125 0.53 1.04 8.29
N LEU A 126 0.54 -0.08 7.57
CA LEU A 126 1.70 -0.49 6.78
C LEU A 126 1.96 0.49 5.63
N PHE A 127 0.92 0.92 4.91
CA PHE A 127 1.07 1.95 3.90
C PHE A 127 1.55 3.28 4.48
N ALA A 128 1.02 3.69 5.62
CA ALA A 128 1.44 4.93 6.29
C ALA A 128 2.91 4.84 6.75
N ALA A 129 3.32 3.72 7.34
CA ALA A 129 4.71 3.49 7.73
C ALA A 129 5.65 3.65 6.53
N GLN A 130 5.31 3.01 5.41
CA GLN A 130 6.11 3.06 4.18
C GLN A 130 6.14 4.46 3.57
N PHE A 131 4.97 5.06 3.32
CA PHE A 131 4.85 6.21 2.43
C PHE A 131 4.73 7.57 3.12
N LEU A 132 4.35 7.60 4.38
CA LEU A 132 4.25 8.85 5.14
C LEU A 132 5.41 9.03 6.11
N ASN A 133 5.87 7.94 6.70
CA ASN A 133 6.92 7.97 7.72
C ASN A 133 8.31 7.55 7.20
N GLY A 134 8.37 6.87 6.06
CA GLY A 134 9.63 6.36 5.50
C GLY A 134 10.23 5.21 6.29
N GLU A 135 9.41 4.44 7.01
CA GLU A 135 9.85 3.29 7.80
C GLU A 135 10.10 2.07 6.92
N ASN A 136 11.05 1.24 7.29
CA ASN A 136 11.31 -0.02 6.60
C ASN A 136 10.30 -1.09 7.06
N VAL A 137 9.24 -1.30 6.28
CA VAL A 137 8.20 -2.30 6.59
C VAL A 137 8.68 -3.76 6.49
N GLY A 138 9.91 -3.97 6.06
CA GLY A 138 10.58 -5.28 6.10
C GLY A 138 11.29 -5.57 7.42
N ASP A 139 11.46 -4.56 8.25
CA ASP A 139 12.10 -4.70 9.57
C ASP A 139 11.07 -5.17 10.60
N ALA A 140 11.44 -6.22 11.34
CA ALA A 140 10.57 -6.79 12.37
C ALA A 140 10.33 -5.84 13.56
N GLY A 141 11.18 -4.80 13.73
CA GLY A 141 11.05 -3.79 14.78
C GLY A 141 10.06 -2.66 14.48
N VAL A 142 9.56 -2.58 13.24
CA VAL A 142 8.63 -1.52 12.79
C VAL A 142 7.13 -1.85 12.98
#